data_211b5e1c30bdbff19e5e60af5244fc8a
#
_entry.id   211b5e1c30bdbff19e5e60af5244fc8a
#
_cell.length_a   1.000
_cell.length_b   1.000
_cell.length_c   1.000
_cell.angle_alpha   90.00
_cell.angle_beta   90.00
_cell.angle_gamma   90.00
#
_symmetry.space_group_name_H-M   'P 1'
#
loop_
_entity.id
_entity.type
_entity.pdbx_description
1 polymer ?
#
loop_
_entity_poly.entity_id
_entity_poly.type
_entity_poly.pdbx_seq_one_letter_code
_entity_poly.pdbx_strand_id
1 'polypeptide(L)'
;MNNETIVADGIRMRWEKGIQYYEAHLYQDLFGDWVLTRAWGRRGLRGGRIVHTACGSYNCAKQQLTTVQEQQERRGYMLVLNLMR
;
A
#
# COMPACT_ATOMS: atom_id res chain seq x y z
N MET A 1 16.99 -10.04 -13.77
CA MET A 1 16.67 -9.38 -13.43
C MET A 1 16.45 -8.65 -12.92
N ASN A 2 16.38 -8.69 -12.69
CA ASN A 2 16.03 -8.04 -12.05
C ASN A 2 15.57 -7.15 -11.63
N ASN A 3 15.04 -7.21 -11.17
CA ASN A 3 14.45 -6.18 -10.77
C ASN A 3 14.89 -5.43 -9.97
N GLU A 4 15.21 -5.52 -9.88
CA GLU A 4 15.66 -4.73 -9.24
C GLU A 4 15.44 -3.35 -9.06
N THR A 5 14.58 -2.90 -9.56
CA THR A 5 14.07 -1.58 -9.33
C THR A 5 13.34 -1.45 -8.03
N ILE A 6 12.97 -2.58 -7.47
CA ILE A 6 12.32 -2.59 -6.17
C ILE A 6 13.38 -2.76 -5.12
N VAL A 7 13.36 -1.88 -4.17
CA VAL A 7 14.31 -1.86 -3.10
C VAL A 7 13.80 -2.69 -1.94
N ALA A 8 14.70 -3.20 -1.16
CA ALA A 8 14.37 -3.96 0.02
C ALA A 8 13.46 -3.18 0.96
N ASP A 9 12.84 -3.86 1.89
CA ASP A 9 11.99 -3.32 2.93
C ASP A 9 10.66 -2.77 2.43
N GLY A 10 10.21 -3.21 1.28
CA GLY A 10 8.87 -2.91 0.82
C GLY A 10 7.83 -3.66 1.62
N ILE A 11 6.70 -3.03 1.85
CA ILE A 11 5.57 -3.62 2.54
C ILE A 11 4.36 -3.50 1.64
N ARG A 12 3.68 -4.62 1.39
CA ARG A 12 2.46 -4.62 0.59
C ARG A 12 1.33 -5.23 1.40
N MET A 13 0.23 -4.52 1.51
CA MET A 13 -0.95 -4.98 2.23
C MET A 13 -2.17 -4.85 1.34
N ARG A 14 -3.10 -5.78 1.51
CA ARG A 14 -4.38 -5.74 0.80
C ARG A 14 -5.49 -6.11 1.76
N TRP A 15 -6.56 -5.35 1.70
CA TRP A 15 -7.78 -5.58 2.48
C TRP A 15 -8.95 -5.74 1.52
N GLU A 16 -9.95 -6.50 1.94
CA GLU A 16 -11.15 -6.70 1.14
C GLU A 16 -12.39 -6.61 2.03
N LYS A 17 -13.47 -6.13 1.42
CA LYS A 17 -14.78 -6.08 2.04
C LYS A 17 -15.82 -6.29 0.95
N GLY A 18 -16.42 -7.49 0.91
CA GLY A 18 -17.29 -7.87 -0.20
C GLY A 18 -16.51 -7.85 -1.51
N ILE A 19 -16.99 -7.10 -2.49
CA ILE A 19 -16.29 -6.95 -3.77
C ILE A 19 -15.31 -5.78 -3.77
N GLN A 20 -15.25 -5.02 -2.70
CA GLN A 20 -14.35 -3.87 -2.61
C GLN A 20 -12.97 -4.31 -2.15
N TYR A 21 -11.93 -3.66 -2.66
CA TYR A 21 -10.57 -3.88 -2.22
C TYR A 21 -9.88 -2.56 -1.90
N TYR A 22 -8.86 -2.64 -1.08
CA TYR A 22 -7.96 -1.54 -0.77
C TYR A 22 -6.55 -2.09 -0.64
N GLU A 23 -5.59 -1.46 -1.31
CA GLU A 23 -4.19 -1.88 -1.24
C GLU A 23 -3.32 -0.72 -0.81
N ALA A 24 -2.26 -1.04 -0.09
CA ALA A 24 -1.22 -0.09 0.27
C ALA A 24 0.13 -0.74 0.01
N HIS A 25 1.04 0.00 -0.60
CA HIS A 25 2.38 -0.46 -0.91
C HIS A 25 3.37 0.62 -0.49
N LEU A 26 4.19 0.29 0.48
CA LEU A 26 5.26 1.16 0.96
C LEU A 26 6.56 0.66 0.37
N TYR A 27 7.29 1.51 -0.31
CA TYR A 27 8.55 1.13 -0.94
C TYR A 27 9.45 2.34 -1.13
N GLN A 28 10.72 2.09 -1.37
CA GLN A 28 11.69 3.12 -1.71
C GLN A 28 11.88 3.11 -3.21
N ASP A 29 11.74 4.27 -3.84
CA ASP A 29 11.88 4.36 -5.30
C ASP A 29 13.34 4.46 -5.70
N LEU A 30 13.58 4.59 -7.01
CA LEU A 30 14.94 4.61 -7.55
C LEU A 30 15.74 5.82 -7.12
N PHE A 31 15.08 6.87 -6.67
CA PHE A 31 15.74 8.10 -6.21
C PHE A 31 15.96 8.09 -4.70
N GLY A 32 15.62 7.00 -4.03
CA GLY A 32 15.78 6.89 -2.60
C GLY A 32 14.63 7.46 -1.79
N ASP A 33 13.57 7.91 -2.44
CA ASP A 33 12.41 8.45 -1.74
C ASP A 33 11.50 7.34 -1.27
N TRP A 34 10.98 7.46 -0.06
CA TRP A 34 9.98 6.54 0.45
C TRP A 34 8.61 6.97 -0.06
N VAL A 35 7.90 6.01 -0.63
CA VAL A 35 6.60 6.26 -1.28
C VAL A 35 5.57 5.32 -0.69
N LEU A 36 4.40 5.87 -0.38
CA LEU A 36 3.23 5.06 -0.05
C LEU A 36 2.24 5.18 -1.21
N THR A 37 2.00 4.07 -1.87
CA THR A 37 1.02 3.98 -2.94
C THR A 37 -0.22 3.30 -2.39
N ARG A 38 -1.39 3.91 -2.64
CA ARG A 38 -2.68 3.37 -2.22
C ARG A 38 -3.56 3.19 -3.44
N ALA A 39 -4.25 2.06 -3.49
CA ALA A 39 -5.16 1.77 -4.60
C ALA A 39 -6.42 1.14 -4.04
N TRP A 40 -7.58 1.51 -4.58
CA TRP A 40 -8.84 0.93 -4.12
C TRP A 40 -9.85 0.94 -5.25
N GLY A 41 -10.85 0.09 -5.11
CA GLY A 41 -11.88 -0.07 -6.12
C GLY A 41 -12.70 -1.31 -5.87
N ARG A 42 -13.28 -1.83 -6.94
CA ARG A 42 -14.08 -3.06 -6.90
C ARG A 42 -13.39 -4.14 -7.71
N ARG A 43 -13.35 -5.35 -7.17
CA ARG A 43 -12.72 -6.48 -7.84
C ARG A 43 -13.39 -6.72 -9.18
N GLY A 44 -12.56 -6.95 -10.21
CA GLY A 44 -13.06 -7.27 -11.54
C GLY A 44 -13.61 -6.10 -12.33
N LEU A 45 -13.61 -4.88 -11.77
CA LEU A 45 -14.08 -3.70 -12.46
C LEU A 45 -12.94 -2.74 -12.70
N ARG A 46 -13.03 -1.99 -13.78
CA ARG A 46 -12.10 -0.91 -14.07
C ARG A 46 -12.49 0.33 -13.28
N GLY A 47 -11.59 1.32 -13.27
CA GLY A 47 -11.91 2.62 -12.70
C GLY A 47 -11.59 2.75 -11.23
N GLY A 48 -10.77 1.88 -10.69
CA GLY A 48 -10.23 2.09 -9.36
C GLY A 48 -9.35 3.34 -9.30
N ARG A 49 -8.95 3.71 -8.11
CA ARG A 49 -8.09 4.89 -7.91
C ARG A 49 -6.74 4.46 -7.40
N ILE A 50 -5.72 5.22 -7.80
CA ILE A 50 -4.35 5.03 -7.33
C ILE A 50 -3.81 6.39 -6.91
N VAL A 51 -3.22 6.45 -5.72
CA VAL A 51 -2.62 7.66 -5.18
C VAL A 51 -1.22 7.34 -4.70
N HIS A 52 -0.24 8.11 -5.14
CA HIS A 52 1.15 7.98 -4.72
C HIS A 52 1.49 9.16 -3.83
N THR A 53 2.04 8.89 -2.65
CA THR A 53 2.42 9.92 -1.70
C THR A 53 3.89 9.78 -1.38
N ALA A 54 4.69 10.80 -1.67
CA ALA A 54 6.08 10.83 -1.27
C ALA A 54 6.15 11.15 0.22
N CYS A 55 6.98 10.41 0.94
CA CYS A 55 7.16 10.58 2.38
C CYS A 55 8.61 10.95 2.66
N GLY A 56 8.84 11.78 3.65
CA GLY A 56 10.19 12.26 3.94
C GLY A 56 11.12 11.22 4.52
N SER A 57 10.58 10.14 5.09
CA SER A 57 11.38 9.10 5.70
C SER A 57 10.60 7.79 5.74
N TYR A 58 11.32 6.70 6.03
CA TYR A 58 10.68 5.41 6.26
C TYR A 58 9.68 5.50 7.42
N ASN A 59 10.08 6.13 8.52
CA ASN A 59 9.21 6.23 9.68
C ASN A 59 7.92 6.99 9.36
N CYS A 60 8.02 8.07 8.61
CA CYS A 60 6.86 8.82 8.18
C CYS A 60 5.93 7.95 7.32
N ALA A 61 6.51 7.24 6.35
CA ALA A 61 5.72 6.36 5.49
C ALA A 61 5.08 5.23 6.28
N LYS A 62 5.80 4.66 7.25
CA LYS A 62 5.30 3.58 8.09
C LYS A 62 4.14 4.05 8.96
N GLN A 63 4.22 5.27 9.50
CA GLN A 63 3.12 5.83 10.28
C GLN A 63 1.88 6.02 9.41
N GLN A 64 2.04 6.49 8.19
CA GLN A 64 0.92 6.63 7.26
C GLN A 64 0.30 5.28 6.93
N LEU A 65 1.14 4.26 6.72
CA LEU A 65 0.64 2.91 6.47
C LEU A 65 -0.16 2.39 7.66
N THR A 66 0.32 2.61 8.88
CA THR A 66 -0.40 2.21 10.08
C THR A 66 -1.76 2.89 10.17
N THR A 67 -1.81 4.18 9.84
CA THR A 67 -3.08 4.92 9.83
C THR A 67 -4.05 4.33 8.80
N VAL A 68 -3.55 3.99 7.62
CA VAL A 68 -4.37 3.35 6.58
C VAL A 68 -4.91 2.02 7.08
N GLN A 69 -4.07 1.21 7.70
CA GLN A 69 -4.47 -0.09 8.24
C GLN A 69 -5.60 0.09 9.26
N GLU A 70 -5.43 1.01 10.20
CA GLU A 70 -6.44 1.25 11.23
C GLU A 70 -7.75 1.72 10.62
N GLN A 71 -7.69 2.59 9.60
CA GLN A 71 -8.88 3.08 8.94
C GLN A 71 -9.64 1.96 8.23
N GLN A 72 -8.93 1.09 7.52
CA GLN A 72 -9.59 0.02 6.78
C GLN A 72 -10.20 -1.01 7.74
N GLU A 73 -9.51 -1.33 8.82
CA GLU A 73 -10.06 -2.24 9.83
C GLU A 73 -11.30 -1.66 10.48
N ARG A 74 -11.31 -0.36 10.76
CA ARG A 74 -12.49 0.29 11.33
C ARG A 74 -13.67 0.28 10.38
N ARG A 75 -13.42 0.31 9.07
CA ARG A 75 -14.46 0.25 8.05
C ARG A 75 -14.98 -1.17 7.81
N GLY A 76 -14.39 -2.15 8.49
CA GLY A 76 -14.81 -3.54 8.35
C GLY A 76 -14.09 -4.29 7.24
N TYR A 77 -13.03 -3.73 6.66
CA TYR A 77 -12.20 -4.46 5.72
C TYR A 77 -11.37 -5.49 6.46
N MET A 78 -11.14 -6.62 5.80
CA MET A 78 -10.32 -7.70 6.35
C MET A 78 -8.99 -7.76 5.60
N LEU A 79 -7.91 -7.89 6.35
CA LEU A 79 -6.58 -8.05 5.78
C LEU A 79 -6.47 -9.42 5.12
N VAL A 80 -6.16 -9.43 3.81
CA VAL A 80 -6.05 -10.67 3.06
C VAL A 80 -4.64 -10.92 2.54
N LEU A 81 -3.77 -9.91 2.59
CA LEU A 81 -2.38 -10.05 2.16
C LEU A 81 -1.52 -9.12 3.00
N ASN A 82 -0.41 -9.63 3.50
CA ASN A 82 0.59 -8.83 4.19
C ASN A 82 1.97 -9.39 3.83
N LEU A 83 2.64 -8.72 2.91
CA LEU A 83 3.99 -9.10 2.47
C LEU A 83 4.99 -8.04 2.91
N MET A 84 6.06 -8.49 3.51
CA MET A 84 7.13 -7.63 3.97
C MET A 84 8.44 -8.15 3.41
N ARG A 85 9.22 -7.25 2.83
CA ARG A 85 10.51 -7.61 2.23
C ARG A 85 11.64 -6.80 2.80
#